data_11442a99b1ca6438bc2dbfb76ae30ee9
#
_entry.id   11442a99b1ca6438bc2dbfb76ae30ee9
#
_cell.length_a   1.000
_cell.length_b   1.000
_cell.length_c   1.000
_cell.angle_alpha   90.00
_cell.angle_beta   90.00
_cell.angle_gamma   90.00
#
_symmetry.space_group_name_H-M   'P 1'
#
loop_
_entity.id
_entity.type
_entity.pdbx_description
1 polymer ?
#
loop_
_entity_poly.entity_id
_entity_poly.type
_entity_poly.pdbx_seq_one_letter_code
_entity_poly.pdbx_strand_id
1 'polypeptide(L)'
;LGCSLREINIMNAVRQHFEDIGHDENNHNVTYENGQARERTQILMDIANQTNGMVIGTGDMSELALGWATYNGDHMSMYGVNASVPKTLVRHLVRFYADTCGNEDLSAVLNDVLDTPVSPELLPPKEDGTIAQKTEDLVGPYELHDFFLYYYNY
;
A
#
# COMPACT_ATOMS: atom_id res chain seq x y z
N LEU A 1 -13.79 2.57 -11.89
CA LEU A 1 -12.47 2.36 -12.50
C LEU A 1 -12.46 1.34 -13.66
N GLY A 2 -13.55 0.57 -13.85
CA GLY A 2 -13.64 -0.41 -14.94
C GLY A 2 -12.79 -1.66 -14.77
N CYS A 3 -12.32 -1.94 -13.55
CA CYS A 3 -11.58 -3.17 -13.20
C CYS A 3 -12.50 -4.17 -12.49
N SER A 4 -12.12 -5.46 -12.54
CA SER A 4 -12.78 -6.50 -11.77
C SER A 4 -12.29 -6.46 -10.32
N LEU A 5 -13.21 -6.62 -9.37
CA LEU A 5 -12.90 -6.75 -7.95
C LEU A 5 -13.07 -8.20 -7.50
N ARG A 6 -12.08 -8.70 -6.74
CA ARG A 6 -12.17 -9.94 -6.00
C ARG A 6 -11.76 -9.70 -4.55
N GLU A 7 -12.66 -9.99 -3.63
CA GLU A 7 -12.42 -9.88 -2.19
C GLU A 7 -12.09 -11.24 -1.60
N ILE A 8 -11.01 -11.33 -0.83
CA ILE A 8 -10.54 -12.57 -0.19
C ILE A 8 -10.25 -12.27 1.27
N ASN A 9 -10.94 -12.97 2.16
CA ASN A 9 -10.70 -12.85 3.60
C ASN A 9 -9.48 -13.68 4.01
N ILE A 10 -8.47 -13.04 4.58
CA ILE A 10 -7.22 -13.67 5.03
C ILE A 10 -7.23 -14.06 6.52
N MET A 11 -8.26 -13.70 7.27
CA MET A 11 -8.28 -13.79 8.74
C MET A 11 -7.96 -15.20 9.26
N ASN A 12 -8.56 -16.23 8.69
CA ASN A 12 -8.34 -17.60 9.15
C ASN A 12 -6.92 -18.09 8.90
N ALA A 13 -6.33 -17.75 7.75
CA ALA A 13 -4.95 -18.11 7.43
C ALA A 13 -3.96 -17.40 8.35
N VAL A 14 -4.16 -16.10 8.57
CA VAL A 14 -3.32 -15.31 9.48
C VAL A 14 -3.40 -15.80 10.92
N ARG A 15 -4.62 -16.15 11.43
CA ARG A 15 -4.78 -16.71 12.77
C ARG A 15 -4.05 -18.05 12.90
N GLN A 16 -4.21 -18.94 11.95
CA GLN A 16 -3.51 -20.23 11.97
C GLN A 16 -1.99 -20.01 11.98
N HIS A 17 -1.49 -19.08 11.16
CA HIS A 17 -0.08 -18.73 11.15
C HIS A 17 0.39 -18.20 12.52
N PHE A 18 -0.38 -17.34 13.18
CA PHE A 18 -0.04 -16.82 14.51
C PHE A 18 -0.03 -17.92 15.57
N GLU A 19 -0.99 -18.84 15.55
CA GLU A 19 -0.99 -20.01 16.41
C GLU A 19 0.26 -20.87 16.21
N ASP A 20 0.62 -21.16 14.95
CA ASP A 20 1.78 -21.99 14.59
C ASP A 20 3.10 -21.41 15.08
N ILE A 21 3.26 -20.09 15.09
CA ILE A 21 4.47 -19.40 15.56
C ILE A 21 4.39 -18.98 17.05
N GLY A 22 3.26 -19.21 17.72
CA GLY A 22 3.04 -18.83 19.11
C GLY A 22 2.92 -17.31 19.32
N HIS A 23 2.42 -16.57 18.33
CA HIS A 23 2.20 -15.13 18.42
C HIS A 23 0.81 -14.84 18.99
N ASP A 24 0.72 -13.92 19.98
CA ASP A 24 -0.56 -13.42 20.50
C ASP A 24 -1.19 -12.44 19.51
N GLU A 25 -2.38 -12.76 18.97
CA GLU A 25 -3.08 -11.90 18.00
C GLU A 25 -3.47 -10.52 18.55
N ASN A 26 -3.50 -10.35 19.88
CA ASN A 26 -3.75 -9.05 20.51
C ASN A 26 -2.48 -8.17 20.57
N ASN A 27 -1.31 -8.74 20.30
CA ASN A 27 -0.07 -7.98 20.25
C ASN A 27 0.17 -7.41 18.84
N HIS A 28 -0.31 -6.21 18.59
CA HIS A 28 -0.25 -5.52 17.31
C HIS A 28 1.14 -4.92 17.03
N ASN A 29 2.18 -5.76 17.11
CA ASN A 29 3.55 -5.40 16.81
C ASN A 29 3.91 -5.66 15.33
N VAL A 30 5.19 -5.49 15.00
CA VAL A 30 5.71 -5.72 13.64
C VAL A 30 5.45 -7.14 13.12
N THR A 31 5.37 -8.16 13.99
CA THR A 31 5.02 -9.54 13.60
C THR A 31 3.58 -9.63 13.13
N TYR A 32 2.67 -8.96 13.85
CA TYR A 32 1.25 -8.87 13.50
C TYR A 32 1.05 -8.23 12.11
N GLU A 33 1.69 -7.08 11.86
CA GLU A 33 1.60 -6.40 10.57
C GLU A 33 2.24 -7.23 9.44
N ASN A 34 3.46 -7.71 9.66
CA ASN A 34 4.21 -8.43 8.63
C ASN A 34 3.59 -9.79 8.27
N GLY A 35 2.97 -10.48 9.22
CA GLY A 35 2.23 -11.72 8.97
C GLY A 35 1.08 -11.51 7.99
N GLN A 36 0.30 -10.47 8.18
CA GLN A 36 -0.80 -10.10 7.28
C GLN A 36 -0.29 -9.67 5.90
N ALA A 37 0.75 -8.83 5.83
CA ALA A 37 1.31 -8.36 4.57
C ALA A 37 1.82 -9.53 3.71
N ARG A 38 2.47 -10.53 4.31
CA ARG A 38 2.97 -11.71 3.60
C ARG A 38 1.87 -12.63 3.14
N GLU A 39 0.81 -12.82 3.92
CA GLU A 39 -0.36 -13.59 3.50
C GLU A 39 -1.05 -12.96 2.28
N ARG A 40 -1.21 -11.64 2.28
CA ARG A 40 -1.74 -10.90 1.11
C ARG A 40 -0.87 -11.14 -0.13
N THR A 41 0.43 -11.06 0.02
CA THR A 41 1.39 -11.28 -1.10
C THR A 41 1.31 -12.70 -1.63
N GLN A 42 1.26 -13.71 -0.77
CA GLN A 42 1.12 -15.11 -1.18
C GLN A 42 -0.12 -15.31 -2.03
N ILE A 43 -1.28 -14.84 -1.59
CA ILE A 43 -2.53 -14.94 -2.34
C ILE A 43 -2.45 -14.24 -3.69
N LEU A 44 -1.87 -13.04 -3.76
CA LEU A 44 -1.71 -12.32 -5.03
C LEU A 44 -0.85 -13.09 -6.04
N MET A 45 0.27 -13.65 -5.58
CA MET A 45 1.16 -14.46 -6.43
C MET A 45 0.48 -15.74 -6.92
N ASP A 46 -0.26 -16.43 -6.07
CA ASP A 46 -0.97 -17.65 -6.43
C ASP A 46 -2.13 -17.37 -7.40
N ILE A 47 -2.84 -16.27 -7.24
CA ILE A 47 -3.88 -15.85 -8.20
C ILE A 47 -3.25 -15.51 -9.55
N ALA A 48 -2.11 -14.82 -9.57
CA ALA A 48 -1.40 -14.56 -10.82
C ALA A 48 -1.02 -15.87 -11.53
N ASN A 49 -0.56 -16.87 -10.80
CA ASN A 49 -0.29 -18.20 -11.35
C ASN A 49 -1.55 -18.87 -11.89
N GLN A 50 -2.67 -18.86 -11.15
CA GLN A 50 -3.95 -19.45 -11.58
C GLN A 50 -4.50 -18.81 -12.85
N THR A 51 -4.32 -17.50 -12.99
CA THR A 51 -4.88 -16.74 -14.12
C THR A 51 -3.91 -16.54 -15.29
N ASN A 52 -2.70 -17.07 -15.18
CA ASN A 52 -1.60 -16.80 -16.11
C ASN A 52 -1.35 -15.29 -16.29
N GLY A 53 -1.48 -14.55 -15.20
CA GLY A 53 -1.30 -13.10 -15.10
C GLY A 53 -0.01 -12.71 -14.40
N MET A 54 0.08 -11.43 -14.01
CA MET A 54 1.18 -10.93 -13.20
C MET A 54 0.67 -9.99 -12.09
N VAL A 55 1.41 -9.93 -11.00
CA VAL A 55 1.17 -8.96 -9.93
C VAL A 55 1.82 -7.63 -10.29
N ILE A 56 1.02 -6.58 -10.40
CA ILE A 56 1.51 -5.22 -10.58
C ILE A 56 1.69 -4.60 -9.18
N GLY A 57 2.92 -4.20 -8.86
CA GLY A 57 3.25 -3.51 -7.62
C GLY A 57 2.86 -2.05 -7.67
N THR A 58 2.34 -1.57 -6.55
CA THR A 58 1.90 -0.17 -6.39
C THR A 58 2.89 0.70 -5.60
N GLY A 59 3.94 0.09 -5.03
CA GLY A 59 5.02 0.81 -4.35
C GLY A 59 5.69 1.81 -5.28
N ASP A 60 6.08 2.95 -4.73
CA ASP A 60 6.70 4.05 -5.47
C ASP A 60 8.17 4.26 -5.10
N MET A 61 8.83 5.18 -5.81
CA MET A 61 10.25 5.50 -5.61
C MET A 61 10.54 6.00 -4.19
N SER A 62 9.64 6.77 -3.60
CA SER A 62 9.84 7.36 -2.26
C SER A 62 9.83 6.27 -1.19
N GLU A 63 8.89 5.32 -1.27
CA GLU A 63 8.83 4.16 -0.37
C GLU A 63 10.07 3.28 -0.50
N LEU A 64 10.51 3.02 -1.73
CA LEU A 64 11.73 2.25 -2.00
C LEU A 64 12.98 2.94 -1.44
N ALA A 65 13.09 4.26 -1.59
CA ALA A 65 14.24 5.03 -1.09
C ALA A 65 14.29 5.07 0.44
N LEU A 66 13.13 5.12 1.11
CA LEU A 66 13.02 5.10 2.57
C LEU A 66 13.14 3.68 3.15
N GLY A 67 13.03 2.63 2.33
CA GLY A 67 12.88 1.26 2.80
C GLY A 67 11.56 1.03 3.56
N TRP A 68 10.56 1.86 3.29
CA TRP A 68 9.24 1.80 3.95
C TRP A 68 8.36 0.73 3.30
N ALA A 69 8.65 -0.51 3.65
CA ALA A 69 7.91 -1.68 3.17
C ALA A 69 8.16 -2.89 4.06
N THR A 70 7.20 -3.80 4.13
CA THR A 70 7.37 -5.08 4.78
C THR A 70 8.24 -6.00 3.92
N TYR A 71 9.38 -6.46 4.46
CA TYR A 71 10.25 -7.40 3.75
C TYR A 71 9.50 -8.68 3.35
N ASN A 72 9.56 -9.03 2.06
CA ASN A 72 8.79 -10.12 1.45
C ASN A 72 7.27 -10.01 1.64
N GLY A 73 6.77 -8.79 1.72
CA GLY A 73 5.34 -8.47 1.85
C GLY A 73 4.87 -7.54 0.74
N ASP A 74 4.31 -6.41 1.12
CA ASP A 74 3.63 -5.44 0.25
C ASP A 74 4.45 -4.86 -0.92
N HIS A 75 5.79 -4.84 -0.82
CA HIS A 75 6.66 -4.43 -1.92
C HIS A 75 6.91 -5.54 -2.96
N MET A 76 6.51 -6.78 -2.66
CA MET A 76 6.70 -7.91 -3.57
C MET A 76 5.73 -7.84 -4.73
N SER A 77 6.29 -7.77 -5.94
CA SER A 77 5.50 -7.77 -7.18
C SER A 77 6.32 -8.35 -8.33
N MET A 78 5.65 -8.70 -9.41
CA MET A 78 6.31 -9.14 -10.65
C MET A 78 6.73 -7.95 -11.51
N TYR A 79 6.04 -6.80 -11.36
CA TYR A 79 6.37 -5.56 -12.06
C TYR A 79 6.01 -4.34 -11.20
N GLY A 80 7.00 -3.52 -10.87
CA GLY A 80 6.85 -2.28 -10.09
C GLY A 80 6.64 -1.08 -11.02
N VAL A 81 5.39 -0.75 -11.33
CA VAL A 81 5.05 0.30 -12.30
C VAL A 81 5.51 1.69 -11.87
N ASN A 82 5.52 1.97 -10.57
CA ASN A 82 5.92 3.26 -10.00
C ASN A 82 7.34 3.28 -9.41
N ALA A 83 8.16 2.28 -9.68
CA ALA A 83 9.49 2.12 -9.04
C ALA A 83 10.44 3.32 -9.26
N SER A 84 10.23 4.11 -10.31
CA SER A 84 11.00 5.32 -10.62
C SER A 84 10.16 6.61 -10.51
N VAL A 85 8.97 6.55 -9.94
CA VAL A 85 8.05 7.68 -9.82
C VAL A 85 7.90 8.02 -8.34
N PRO A 86 8.30 9.22 -7.87
CA PRO A 86 8.14 9.61 -6.48
C PRO A 86 6.67 9.81 -6.12
N LYS A 87 6.33 9.63 -4.84
CA LYS A 87 4.96 9.67 -4.33
C LYS A 87 4.22 10.97 -4.65
N THR A 88 4.90 12.10 -4.55
CA THR A 88 4.31 13.40 -4.87
C THR A 88 3.94 13.51 -6.35
N LEU A 89 4.75 12.94 -7.25
CA LEU A 89 4.43 12.87 -8.67
C LEU A 89 3.27 11.90 -8.95
N VAL A 90 3.20 10.76 -8.28
CA VAL A 90 2.03 9.85 -8.38
C VAL A 90 0.75 10.61 -8.01
N ARG A 91 0.75 11.33 -6.87
CA ARG A 91 -0.39 12.16 -6.45
C ARG A 91 -0.76 13.21 -7.49
N HIS A 92 0.24 13.88 -8.07
CA HIS A 92 0.03 14.87 -9.13
C HIS A 92 -0.61 14.25 -10.39
N LEU A 93 -0.14 13.08 -10.81
CA LEU A 93 -0.69 12.38 -11.98
C LEU A 93 -2.14 11.94 -11.74
N VAL A 94 -2.47 11.46 -10.53
CA VAL A 94 -3.85 11.11 -10.16
C VAL A 94 -4.74 12.36 -10.18
N ARG A 95 -4.27 13.50 -9.64
CA ARG A 95 -4.99 14.77 -9.68
C ARG A 95 -5.22 15.23 -11.12
N PHE A 96 -4.19 15.22 -11.93
CA PHE A 96 -4.31 15.56 -13.36
C PHE A 96 -5.35 14.70 -14.07
N TYR A 97 -5.36 13.39 -13.79
CA TYR A 97 -6.35 12.50 -14.41
C TYR A 97 -7.76 12.77 -13.88
N ALA A 98 -7.93 13.03 -12.59
CA ALA A 98 -9.22 13.42 -12.00
C ALA A 98 -9.80 14.67 -12.67
N ASP A 99 -8.94 15.67 -12.95
CA ASP A 99 -9.34 16.94 -13.55
C ASP A 99 -9.67 16.82 -15.06
N THR A 100 -9.12 15.82 -15.74
CA THR A 100 -9.17 15.71 -17.21
C THR A 100 -9.95 14.51 -17.73
N CYS A 101 -10.36 13.57 -16.91
CA CYS A 101 -11.00 12.31 -17.32
C CYS A 101 -12.41 12.48 -17.94
N GLY A 102 -13.05 13.65 -17.78
CA GLY A 102 -14.38 13.93 -18.31
C GLY A 102 -15.52 13.09 -17.70
N ASN A 103 -15.30 12.49 -16.53
CA ASN A 103 -16.25 11.68 -15.78
C ASN A 103 -16.31 12.17 -14.33
N GLU A 104 -17.42 12.81 -13.96
CA GLU A 104 -17.58 13.44 -12.64
C GLU A 104 -17.51 12.42 -11.47
N ASP A 105 -18.12 11.24 -11.63
CA ASP A 105 -18.11 10.19 -10.59
C ASP A 105 -16.69 9.66 -10.37
N LEU A 106 -15.96 9.42 -11.46
CA LEU A 106 -14.57 8.97 -11.37
C LEU A 106 -13.67 10.05 -10.77
N SER A 107 -13.86 11.31 -11.18
CA SER A 107 -13.13 12.46 -10.60
C SER A 107 -13.37 12.57 -9.11
N ALA A 108 -14.61 12.44 -8.64
CA ALA A 108 -14.95 12.48 -7.22
C ALA A 108 -14.24 11.36 -6.43
N VAL A 109 -14.26 10.13 -6.92
CA VAL A 109 -13.56 8.99 -6.29
C VAL A 109 -12.05 9.22 -6.22
N LEU A 110 -11.42 9.71 -7.28
CA LEU A 110 -9.98 9.97 -7.31
C LEU A 110 -9.58 11.09 -6.35
N ASN A 111 -10.39 12.13 -6.23
CA ASN A 111 -10.16 13.20 -5.27
C ASN A 111 -10.32 12.71 -3.83
N ASP A 112 -11.30 11.87 -3.52
CA ASP A 112 -11.48 11.25 -2.21
C ASP A 112 -10.25 10.41 -1.81
N VAL A 113 -9.71 9.62 -2.75
CA VAL A 113 -8.45 8.88 -2.54
C VAL A 113 -7.27 9.81 -2.25
N LEU A 114 -7.15 10.94 -2.98
CA LEU A 114 -6.08 11.91 -2.76
C LEU A 114 -6.17 12.63 -1.42
N ASP A 115 -7.39 12.84 -0.91
CA ASP A 115 -7.66 13.49 0.37
C ASP A 115 -7.53 12.52 1.56
N THR A 116 -7.47 11.20 1.30
CA THR A 116 -7.24 10.19 2.33
C THR A 116 -5.78 10.24 2.79
N PRO A 117 -5.51 10.39 4.09
CA PRO A 117 -4.15 10.37 4.63
C PRO A 117 -3.44 9.04 4.38
N VAL A 118 -2.15 9.10 4.05
CA VAL A 118 -1.32 7.90 3.96
C VAL A 118 -1.12 7.31 5.35
N SER A 119 -1.56 6.07 5.56
CA SER A 119 -1.52 5.40 6.85
C SER A 119 -1.17 3.92 6.71
N PRO A 120 -0.59 3.29 7.74
CA PRO A 120 -0.43 1.84 7.80
C PRO A 120 -1.81 1.16 7.80
N GLU A 121 -2.09 0.36 6.78
CA GLU A 121 -3.40 -0.30 6.59
C GLU A 121 -3.61 -1.54 7.48
N LEU A 122 -2.55 -2.06 8.07
CA LEU A 122 -2.54 -3.36 8.77
C LEU A 122 -2.84 -3.26 10.27
N LEU A 123 -2.83 -2.05 10.81
CA LEU A 123 -3.23 -1.79 12.18
C LEU A 123 -4.75 -1.57 12.28
N PRO A 124 -5.42 -2.14 13.29
CA PRO A 124 -6.83 -1.85 13.48
C PRO A 124 -7.03 -0.36 13.77
N PRO A 125 -8.15 0.24 13.29
CA PRO A 125 -8.48 1.62 13.62
C PRO A 125 -8.68 1.75 15.14
N LYS A 126 -8.49 2.97 15.66
CA LYS A 126 -8.81 3.26 17.06
C LYS A 126 -10.30 3.03 17.35
N GLU A 127 -10.66 2.93 18.63
CA GLU A 127 -12.06 2.73 19.07
C GLU A 127 -13.05 3.77 18.51
N ASP A 128 -12.57 4.97 18.23
CA ASP A 128 -13.34 6.07 17.61
C ASP A 128 -13.39 6.02 16.08
N GLY A 129 -12.82 4.99 15.45
CA GLY A 129 -12.75 4.81 14.00
C GLY A 129 -11.69 5.69 13.31
N THR A 130 -10.89 6.44 14.06
CA THR A 130 -9.81 7.24 13.47
C THR A 130 -8.58 6.41 13.11
N ILE A 131 -7.81 6.90 12.14
CA ILE A 131 -6.54 6.30 11.73
C ILE A 131 -5.58 6.28 12.92
N ALA A 132 -5.07 5.09 13.26
CA ALA A 132 -4.22 4.90 14.43
C ALA A 132 -2.88 5.64 14.32
N GLN A 133 -2.35 5.76 13.09
CA GLN A 133 -1.05 6.37 12.83
C GLN A 133 -0.98 6.89 11.38
N LYS A 134 -0.35 8.04 11.17
CA LYS A 134 -0.02 8.52 9.82
C LYS A 134 1.42 8.16 9.49
N THR A 135 1.66 7.71 8.28
CA THR A 135 3.01 7.35 7.82
C THR A 135 3.97 8.55 7.91
N GLU A 136 3.51 9.74 7.53
CA GLU A 136 4.32 10.96 7.58
C GLU A 136 4.71 11.42 8.99
N ASP A 137 3.98 10.99 10.03
CA ASP A 137 4.36 11.25 11.42
C ASP A 137 5.62 10.48 11.82
N LEU A 138 5.93 9.38 11.12
CA LEU A 138 7.10 8.54 11.35
C LEU A 138 8.27 8.87 10.45
N VAL A 139 8.02 9.00 9.16
CA VAL A 139 9.06 9.16 8.15
C VAL A 139 9.28 10.62 7.73
N GLY A 140 8.38 11.53 8.11
CA GLY A 140 8.35 12.91 7.65
C GLY A 140 7.56 13.10 6.34
N PRO A 141 7.36 14.35 5.91
CA PRO A 141 6.55 14.67 4.73
C PRO A 141 7.23 14.19 3.43
N TYR A 142 6.46 13.54 2.56
CA TYR A 142 6.95 13.02 1.29
C TYR A 142 7.46 14.12 0.35
N GLU A 143 6.91 15.32 0.41
CA GLU A 143 7.40 16.48 -0.36
C GLU A 143 8.88 16.78 -0.10
N LEU A 144 9.32 16.63 1.16
CA LEU A 144 10.71 16.84 1.53
C LEU A 144 11.59 15.70 1.02
N HIS A 145 11.16 14.46 1.16
CA HIS A 145 11.90 13.29 0.66
C HIS A 145 12.06 13.35 -0.85
N ASP A 146 10.98 13.64 -1.58
CA ASP A 146 10.97 13.70 -3.03
C ASP A 146 11.81 14.87 -3.57
N PHE A 147 11.85 16.00 -2.84
CA PHE A 147 12.77 17.09 -3.13
C PHE A 147 14.23 16.60 -3.08
N PHE A 148 14.63 15.92 -2.02
CA PHE A 148 16.01 15.40 -1.93
C PHE A 148 16.27 14.30 -2.97
N LEU A 149 15.33 13.40 -3.24
CA LEU A 149 15.48 12.39 -4.28
C LEU A 149 15.69 13.00 -5.66
N TYR A 150 14.99 14.07 -5.98
CA TYR A 150 15.19 14.80 -7.23
C TYR A 150 16.62 15.33 -7.34
N TYR A 151 17.09 16.10 -6.36
CA TYR A 151 18.43 16.70 -6.41
C TYR A 151 19.58 15.70 -6.20
N TYR A 152 19.31 14.52 -5.68
CA TYR A 152 20.32 13.46 -5.59
C TYR A 152 20.54 12.73 -6.92
N ASN A 153 19.48 12.61 -7.74
CA ASN A 153 19.52 11.88 -9.00
C ASN A 153 19.79 12.76 -10.23
N TYR A 154 19.73 14.09 -10.08
CA TYR A 154 19.98 15.08 -11.13
C TYR A 154 21.00 16.12 -10.67
#